data_7137ea888d19fe3715930f944939867a
#
_entry.id   7137ea888d19fe3715930f944939867a
#
_cell.length_a   1.000
_cell.length_b   1.000
_cell.length_c   1.000
_cell.angle_alpha   90.00
_cell.angle_beta   90.00
_cell.angle_gamma   90.00
#
_symmetry.space_group_name_H-M   'P 1'
#
loop_
_entity.id
_entity.type
_entity.pdbx_description
1 polymer ?
#
loop_
_entity_poly.entity_id
_entity_poly.type
_entity_poly.pdbx_seq_one_letter_code
_entity_poly.pdbx_strand_id
1 'polypeptide(L)'
;LFFCSKSSPAYPINDWSDANIYFSAGKGMLAGRVMYRDLYDHKGPLIYALHALCALVCPADFTGVWVLEILFAASFLLEGYRAVKAMAGRRAALLSVPLTALCVYTSYCFQAGDSAEELALPMILLVQLHWLESLKSEKPVSLGRLLGDGFLFGCVFWMKFTLCGTQGMALLLGCLLAAQRNGAKGFFRSLGGLLLGFLLSALPWLIYFGLNGALADWLKTYLYDNLFLYSSGEGGLFWRG
;
A
#
# COMPACT_ATOMS: atom_id res chain seq x y z
N LEU A 1 -8.17 -10.37 13.93
CA LEU A 1 -6.69 -10.41 13.83
C LEU A 1 -6.01 -11.22 14.96
N PHE A 2 -6.55 -11.25 16.18
CA PHE A 2 -5.91 -11.98 17.28
C PHE A 2 -5.68 -13.47 16.98
N PHE A 3 -6.59 -14.14 16.30
CA PHE A 3 -6.47 -15.55 15.91
C PHE A 3 -6.06 -15.77 14.45
N CYS A 4 -6.12 -14.74 13.62
CA CYS A 4 -5.86 -14.89 12.18
C CYS A 4 -4.43 -14.46 11.79
N SER A 5 -3.85 -13.46 12.48
CA SER A 5 -2.50 -13.00 12.21
C SER A 5 -1.46 -13.74 13.04
N LYS A 6 -0.39 -14.20 12.39
CA LYS A 6 0.79 -14.80 13.04
C LYS A 6 1.68 -13.77 13.76
N SER A 7 1.49 -12.47 13.49
CA SER A 7 2.14 -11.39 14.25
C SER A 7 1.50 -11.16 15.62
N SER A 8 0.32 -11.77 15.88
CA SER A 8 -0.41 -11.65 17.15
C SER A 8 0.37 -12.29 18.31
N PRO A 9 0.27 -11.71 19.53
CA PRO A 9 0.81 -12.32 20.74
C PRO A 9 0.25 -13.71 21.08
N ALA A 10 -0.81 -14.16 20.39
CA ALA A 10 -1.31 -15.54 20.52
C ALA A 10 -0.36 -16.59 19.92
N TYR A 11 0.57 -16.17 19.08
CA TYR A 11 1.53 -17.05 18.42
C TYR A 11 2.94 -16.80 18.93
N PRO A 12 3.62 -17.82 19.45
CA PRO A 12 4.98 -17.67 19.97
C PRO A 12 6.02 -17.44 18.87
N ILE A 13 5.71 -17.81 17.64
CA ILE A 13 6.59 -17.68 16.46
C ILE A 13 5.74 -17.27 15.27
N ASN A 14 6.20 -16.26 14.54
CA ASN A 14 5.69 -15.98 13.19
C ASN A 14 6.49 -16.81 12.18
N ASP A 15 5.87 -17.81 11.60
CA ASP A 15 6.48 -18.73 10.61
C ASP A 15 6.32 -18.24 9.16
N TRP A 16 5.72 -17.07 8.95
CA TRP A 16 5.54 -16.49 7.64
C TRP A 16 6.84 -15.84 7.13
N SER A 17 7.34 -16.32 5.98
CA SER A 17 8.65 -15.90 5.45
C SER A 17 8.73 -14.41 5.15
N ASP A 18 7.70 -13.83 4.49
CA ASP A 18 7.69 -12.42 4.11
C ASP A 18 7.71 -11.52 5.33
N ALA A 19 6.90 -11.81 6.36
CA ALA A 19 6.90 -11.09 7.64
C ALA A 19 8.29 -11.06 8.29
N ASN A 20 8.97 -12.21 8.31
CA ASN A 20 10.33 -12.31 8.85
C ASN A 20 11.34 -11.51 8.03
N ILE A 21 11.22 -11.49 6.69
CA ILE A 21 12.07 -10.69 5.82
C ILE A 21 11.84 -9.20 6.11
N TYR A 22 10.59 -8.74 6.14
CA TYR A 22 10.28 -7.33 6.38
C TYR A 22 10.75 -6.86 7.76
N PHE A 23 10.50 -7.65 8.80
CA PHE A 23 10.91 -7.31 10.16
C PHE A 23 12.43 -7.33 10.34
N SER A 24 13.12 -8.33 9.74
CA SER A 24 14.58 -8.40 9.74
C SER A 24 15.22 -7.24 8.98
N ALA A 25 14.65 -6.87 7.83
CA ALA A 25 15.08 -5.70 7.06
C ALA A 25 14.87 -4.41 7.84
N GLY A 26 13.71 -4.24 8.49
CA GLY A 26 13.43 -3.11 9.37
C GLY A 26 14.45 -2.98 10.51
N LYS A 27 14.74 -4.07 11.21
CA LYS A 27 15.81 -4.10 12.25
C LYS A 27 17.18 -3.79 11.66
N GLY A 28 17.48 -4.30 10.46
CA GLY A 28 18.72 -4.00 9.76
C GLY A 28 18.87 -2.50 9.46
N MET A 29 17.80 -1.84 9.02
CA MET A 29 17.78 -0.38 8.80
C MET A 29 18.06 0.39 10.09
N LEU A 30 17.48 -0.02 11.22
CA LEU A 30 17.76 0.57 12.54
C LEU A 30 19.22 0.35 12.99
N ALA A 31 19.85 -0.74 12.54
CA ALA A 31 21.27 -1.03 12.77
C ALA A 31 22.20 -0.33 11.75
N GLY A 32 21.70 0.59 10.93
CA GLY A 32 22.47 1.38 9.96
C GLY A 32 22.75 0.68 8.64
N ARG A 33 22.13 -0.48 8.36
CA ARG A 33 22.19 -1.11 7.04
C ARG A 33 21.22 -0.43 6.06
N VAL A 34 21.64 -0.32 4.81
CA VAL A 34 20.86 0.34 3.75
C VAL A 34 20.21 -0.72 2.87
N MET A 35 18.87 -0.62 2.73
CA MET A 35 18.13 -1.50 1.84
C MET A 35 18.67 -1.43 0.41
N TYR A 36 18.60 -2.56 -0.27
CA TYR A 36 19.05 -2.81 -1.65
C TYR A 36 20.57 -2.78 -1.85
N ARG A 37 21.33 -2.06 -1.01
CA ARG A 37 22.80 -2.08 -1.01
C ARG A 37 23.35 -3.17 -0.07
N ASP A 38 22.92 -3.16 1.19
CA ASP A 38 23.42 -4.05 2.25
C ASP A 38 22.46 -5.21 2.56
N LEU A 39 21.18 -5.03 2.21
CA LEU A 39 20.10 -5.99 2.40
C LEU A 39 19.33 -6.10 1.08
N TYR A 40 19.10 -7.34 0.61
CA TYR A 40 18.40 -7.58 -0.64
C TYR A 40 16.99 -8.13 -0.41
N ASP A 41 16.02 -7.43 -0.96
CA ASP A 41 14.67 -7.92 -1.23
C ASP A 41 14.04 -7.04 -2.32
N HIS A 42 12.97 -7.50 -2.97
CA HIS A 42 12.37 -6.88 -4.15
C HIS A 42 11.08 -6.10 -3.87
N LYS A 43 10.61 -6.01 -2.62
CA LYS A 43 9.47 -5.14 -2.26
C LYS A 43 9.91 -3.68 -2.20
N GLY A 44 8.94 -2.77 -2.12
CA GLY A 44 9.22 -1.34 -2.02
C GLY A 44 9.71 -0.91 -0.63
N PRO A 45 10.39 0.24 -0.52
CA PRO A 45 11.04 0.67 0.71
C PRO A 45 10.07 0.98 1.85
N LEU A 46 8.80 1.30 1.56
CA LEU A 46 7.81 1.67 2.57
C LEU A 46 7.53 0.51 3.54
N ILE A 47 7.48 -0.74 3.05
CA ILE A 47 7.17 -1.86 3.93
C ILE A 47 8.26 -2.07 4.98
N TYR A 48 9.53 -1.95 4.60
CA TYR A 48 10.65 -2.09 5.53
C TYR A 48 10.72 -0.93 6.53
N ALA A 49 10.40 0.30 6.10
CA ALA A 49 10.33 1.45 6.99
C ALA A 49 9.21 1.32 8.03
N LEU A 50 8.05 0.79 7.65
CA LEU A 50 6.96 0.48 8.59
C LEU A 50 7.42 -0.56 9.61
N HIS A 51 8.11 -1.62 9.18
CA HIS A 51 8.66 -2.64 10.07
C HIS A 51 9.80 -2.10 10.94
N ALA A 52 10.61 -1.15 10.44
CA ALA A 52 11.61 -0.46 11.27
C ALA A 52 10.93 0.32 12.39
N LEU A 53 9.82 1.03 12.12
CA LEU A 53 9.04 1.72 13.17
C LEU A 53 8.44 0.73 14.17
N CYS A 54 7.94 -0.43 13.73
CA CYS A 54 7.44 -1.47 14.61
C CYS A 54 8.58 -2.05 15.49
N ALA A 55 9.73 -2.33 14.90
CA ALA A 55 10.89 -2.84 15.61
C ALA A 55 11.52 -1.81 16.58
N LEU A 56 11.36 -0.51 16.34
CA LEU A 56 11.78 0.53 17.28
C LEU A 56 10.98 0.48 18.59
N VAL A 57 9.69 0.10 18.51
CA VAL A 57 8.78 -0.01 19.66
C VAL A 57 8.90 -1.40 20.31
N CYS A 58 8.86 -2.46 19.50
CA CYS A 58 8.89 -3.87 19.94
C CYS A 58 9.97 -4.63 19.16
N PRO A 59 11.25 -4.56 19.57
CA PRO A 59 12.34 -5.19 18.81
C PRO A 59 12.42 -6.72 19.00
N ALA A 60 11.80 -7.26 20.05
CA ALA A 60 11.91 -8.66 20.44
C ALA A 60 10.91 -9.57 19.69
N ASP A 61 9.75 -9.05 19.33
CA ASP A 61 8.65 -9.82 18.77
C ASP A 61 7.83 -8.99 17.75
N PHE A 62 6.79 -9.62 17.18
CA PHE A 62 5.91 -9.01 16.18
C PHE A 62 4.76 -8.18 16.76
N THR A 63 4.72 -7.93 18.07
CA THR A 63 3.60 -7.17 18.69
C THR A 63 3.42 -5.79 18.06
N GLY A 64 4.52 -5.10 17.74
CA GLY A 64 4.46 -3.81 17.05
C GLY A 64 3.83 -3.91 15.65
N VAL A 65 4.15 -4.97 14.92
CA VAL A 65 3.56 -5.27 13.60
C VAL A 65 2.07 -5.58 13.74
N TRP A 66 1.69 -6.41 14.72
CA TRP A 66 0.29 -6.73 14.98
C TRP A 66 -0.56 -5.48 15.31
N VAL A 67 -0.01 -4.54 16.08
CA VAL A 67 -0.68 -3.25 16.33
C VAL A 67 -0.85 -2.46 15.04
N LEU A 68 0.16 -2.44 14.16
CA LEU A 68 0.07 -1.83 12.84
C LEU A 68 -1.03 -2.47 11.99
N GLU A 69 -1.10 -3.81 11.94
CA GLU A 69 -2.17 -4.55 11.23
C GLU A 69 -3.57 -4.16 11.76
N ILE A 70 -3.74 -4.03 13.08
CA ILE A 70 -5.03 -3.59 13.67
C ILE A 70 -5.41 -2.20 13.19
N LEU A 71 -4.47 -1.26 13.15
CA LEU A 71 -4.75 0.11 12.71
C LEU A 71 -5.14 0.15 11.22
N PHE A 72 -4.44 -0.60 10.39
CA PHE A 72 -4.74 -0.68 8.95
C PHE A 72 -6.06 -1.40 8.69
N ALA A 73 -6.33 -2.51 9.40
CA ALA A 73 -7.60 -3.22 9.32
C ALA A 73 -8.79 -2.35 9.77
N ALA A 74 -8.64 -1.62 10.86
CA ALA A 74 -9.68 -0.71 11.34
C ALA A 74 -9.97 0.40 10.32
N SER A 75 -8.93 0.99 9.70
CA SER A 75 -9.08 1.96 8.62
C SER A 75 -9.81 1.36 7.42
N PHE A 76 -9.36 0.20 6.95
CA PHE A 76 -9.98 -0.52 5.83
C PHE A 76 -11.47 -0.81 6.07
N LEU A 77 -11.83 -1.32 7.25
CA LEU A 77 -13.22 -1.63 7.60
C LEU A 77 -14.08 -0.36 7.73
N LEU A 78 -13.51 0.73 8.25
CA LEU A 78 -14.20 2.01 8.34
C LEU A 78 -14.48 2.60 6.96
N GLU A 79 -13.53 2.52 6.05
CA GLU A 79 -13.67 3.01 4.67
C GLU A 79 -14.65 2.12 3.88
N GLY A 80 -14.60 0.81 4.08
CA GLY A 80 -15.59 -0.14 3.56
C GLY A 80 -17.00 0.18 4.04
N TYR A 81 -17.17 0.45 5.34
CA TYR A 81 -18.43 0.93 5.89
C TYR A 81 -18.92 2.22 5.21
N ARG A 82 -18.03 3.20 5.02
CA ARG A 82 -18.36 4.47 4.34
C ARG A 82 -18.81 4.25 2.90
N ALA A 83 -18.09 3.40 2.16
CA ALA A 83 -18.40 3.08 0.78
C ALA A 83 -19.79 2.41 0.65
N VAL A 84 -20.05 1.37 1.43
CA VAL A 84 -21.34 0.67 1.42
C VAL A 84 -22.47 1.58 1.91
N LYS A 85 -22.23 2.41 2.94
CA LYS A 85 -23.20 3.39 3.41
C LYS A 85 -23.59 4.38 2.31
N ALA A 86 -22.63 4.83 1.50
CA ALA A 86 -22.87 5.75 0.39
C ALA A 86 -23.67 5.11 -0.77
N MET A 87 -23.58 3.79 -0.92
CA MET A 87 -24.24 3.05 -2.00
C MET A 87 -25.58 2.43 -1.60
N ALA A 88 -25.66 1.80 -0.42
CA ALA A 88 -26.78 0.95 0.00
C ALA A 88 -27.36 1.31 1.39
N GLY A 89 -26.87 2.39 2.00
CA GLY A 89 -27.40 2.90 3.26
C GLY A 89 -26.81 2.24 4.52
N ARG A 90 -27.20 2.79 5.68
CA ARG A 90 -26.59 2.47 6.99
C ARG A 90 -26.74 0.99 7.40
N ARG A 91 -27.91 0.38 7.16
CA ARG A 91 -28.15 -1.02 7.56
C ARG A 91 -27.24 -1.98 6.80
N ALA A 92 -27.15 -1.83 5.47
CA ALA A 92 -26.25 -2.62 4.64
C ALA A 92 -24.78 -2.42 5.05
N ALA A 93 -24.38 -1.18 5.34
CA ALA A 93 -23.02 -0.87 5.80
C ALA A 93 -22.66 -1.55 7.13
N LEU A 94 -23.58 -1.58 8.11
CA LEU A 94 -23.34 -2.26 9.39
C LEU A 94 -23.20 -3.78 9.21
N LEU A 95 -23.97 -4.39 8.31
CA LEU A 95 -23.88 -5.82 8.00
C LEU A 95 -22.63 -6.16 7.19
N SER A 96 -22.16 -5.25 6.34
CA SER A 96 -20.98 -5.47 5.51
C SER A 96 -19.68 -5.56 6.33
N VAL A 97 -19.56 -4.84 7.44
CA VAL A 97 -18.33 -4.82 8.26
C VAL A 97 -17.93 -6.22 8.74
N PRO A 98 -18.78 -6.98 9.49
CA PRO A 98 -18.39 -8.32 9.93
C PRO A 98 -18.21 -9.29 8.76
N LEU A 99 -18.99 -9.17 7.67
CA LEU A 99 -18.84 -10.01 6.50
C LEU A 99 -17.51 -9.75 5.79
N THR A 100 -17.15 -8.47 5.57
CA THR A 100 -15.86 -8.10 4.99
C THR A 100 -14.70 -8.56 5.87
N ALA A 101 -14.80 -8.34 7.20
CA ALA A 101 -13.77 -8.78 8.12
C ALA A 101 -13.59 -10.31 8.06
N LEU A 102 -14.68 -11.07 8.07
CA LEU A 102 -14.63 -12.52 7.94
C LEU A 102 -14.01 -12.94 6.60
N CYS A 103 -14.53 -12.41 5.48
CA CYS A 103 -14.05 -12.80 4.15
C CYS A 103 -12.58 -12.46 3.90
N VAL A 104 -12.10 -11.32 4.38
CA VAL A 104 -10.71 -10.88 4.16
C VAL A 104 -9.74 -11.61 5.08
N TYR A 105 -9.98 -11.52 6.40
CA TYR A 105 -9.00 -11.96 7.40
C TYR A 105 -9.02 -13.47 7.70
N THR A 106 -9.97 -14.24 7.15
CA THR A 106 -9.93 -15.71 7.17
C THR A 106 -9.62 -16.33 5.81
N SER A 107 -9.41 -15.50 4.78
CA SER A 107 -9.10 -15.99 3.43
C SER A 107 -7.64 -16.40 3.30
N TYR A 108 -7.38 -17.29 2.33
CA TYR A 108 -6.02 -17.64 1.95
C TYR A 108 -5.18 -16.43 1.48
N CYS A 109 -5.84 -15.41 0.91
CA CYS A 109 -5.16 -14.19 0.45
C CYS A 109 -4.59 -13.34 1.60
N PHE A 110 -5.08 -13.50 2.82
CA PHE A 110 -4.55 -12.83 4.00
C PHE A 110 -3.19 -13.41 4.46
N GLN A 111 -2.90 -14.67 4.13
CA GLN A 111 -1.60 -15.32 4.30
C GLN A 111 -1.05 -15.30 5.74
N ALA A 112 -1.90 -15.39 6.73
CA ALA A 112 -1.56 -15.30 8.14
C ALA A 112 -1.10 -13.91 8.64
N GLY A 113 -1.42 -12.87 7.89
CA GLY A 113 -1.14 -11.47 8.24
C GLY A 113 0.17 -10.93 7.68
N ASP A 114 0.40 -9.65 7.94
CA ASP A 114 1.63 -8.93 7.62
C ASP A 114 2.04 -9.05 6.14
N SER A 115 1.07 -8.92 5.26
CA SER A 115 1.31 -8.87 3.82
C SER A 115 1.30 -7.43 3.28
N ALA A 116 2.04 -7.18 2.21
CA ALA A 116 2.01 -5.89 1.53
C ALA A 116 0.59 -5.56 1.02
N GLU A 117 -0.16 -6.58 0.63
CA GLU A 117 -1.55 -6.49 0.20
C GLU A 117 -2.44 -5.96 1.31
N GLU A 118 -2.34 -6.53 2.51
CA GLU A 118 -3.13 -6.11 3.67
C GLU A 118 -2.87 -4.65 4.02
N LEU A 119 -1.61 -4.26 4.12
CA LEU A 119 -1.22 -2.90 4.45
C LEU A 119 -1.59 -1.88 3.34
N ALA A 120 -1.71 -2.32 2.09
CA ALA A 120 -2.15 -1.46 0.98
C ALA A 120 -3.68 -1.26 0.93
N LEU A 121 -4.48 -2.21 1.43
CA LEU A 121 -5.95 -2.19 1.33
C LEU A 121 -6.61 -0.87 1.74
N PRO A 122 -6.33 -0.29 2.94
CA PRO A 122 -6.97 0.96 3.33
C PRO A 122 -6.60 2.12 2.40
N MET A 123 -5.36 2.21 1.93
CA MET A 123 -4.93 3.26 1.02
C MET A 123 -5.61 3.14 -0.35
N ILE A 124 -5.76 1.92 -0.85
CA ILE A 124 -6.47 1.64 -2.11
C ILE A 124 -7.95 1.99 -1.95
N LEU A 125 -8.60 1.51 -0.89
CA LEU A 125 -10.02 1.71 -0.68
C LEU A 125 -10.38 3.17 -0.44
N LEU A 126 -9.53 3.93 0.27
CA LEU A 126 -9.75 5.35 0.49
C LEU A 126 -9.77 6.13 -0.83
N VAL A 127 -8.86 5.86 -1.75
CA VAL A 127 -8.87 6.46 -3.09
C VAL A 127 -10.12 6.06 -3.88
N GLN A 128 -10.55 4.80 -3.79
CA GLN A 128 -11.81 4.33 -4.42
C GLN A 128 -13.03 5.06 -3.82
N LEU A 129 -13.06 5.25 -2.51
CA LEU A 129 -14.13 6.01 -1.84
C LEU A 129 -14.15 7.46 -2.30
N HIS A 130 -12.99 8.12 -2.40
CA HIS A 130 -12.88 9.49 -2.90
C HIS A 130 -13.38 9.61 -4.34
N TRP A 131 -13.06 8.64 -5.18
CA TRP A 131 -13.58 8.57 -6.54
C TRP A 131 -15.11 8.40 -6.55
N LEU A 132 -15.67 7.48 -5.76
CA LEU A 132 -17.11 7.27 -5.63
C LEU A 132 -17.84 8.56 -5.17
N GLU A 133 -17.28 9.27 -4.21
CA GLU A 133 -17.79 10.57 -3.76
C GLU A 133 -17.75 11.62 -4.86
N SER A 134 -16.70 11.62 -5.68
CA SER A 134 -16.55 12.57 -6.79
C SER A 134 -17.56 12.35 -7.90
N LEU A 135 -18.03 11.12 -8.11
CA LEU A 135 -19.10 10.81 -9.05
C LEU A 135 -20.43 11.48 -8.67
N LYS A 136 -20.69 11.57 -7.35
CA LYS A 136 -21.94 12.13 -6.79
C LYS A 136 -21.90 13.65 -6.62
N SER A 137 -20.71 14.26 -6.70
CA SER A 137 -20.52 15.69 -6.53
C SER A 137 -20.30 16.38 -7.87
N GLU A 138 -21.00 17.50 -8.10
CA GLU A 138 -20.75 18.37 -9.28
C GLU A 138 -19.54 19.29 -9.07
N LYS A 139 -19.08 19.44 -7.82
CA LYS A 139 -17.96 20.33 -7.50
C LYS A 139 -16.63 19.72 -7.93
N PRO A 140 -15.69 20.55 -8.41
CA PRO A 140 -14.33 20.11 -8.69
C PRO A 140 -13.67 19.52 -7.43
N VAL A 141 -12.92 18.43 -7.59
CA VAL A 141 -12.14 17.86 -6.49
C VAL A 141 -11.12 18.88 -5.99
N SER A 142 -11.00 19.04 -4.68
CA SER A 142 -10.05 19.98 -4.07
C SER A 142 -8.61 19.57 -4.36
N LEU A 143 -7.69 20.55 -4.42
CA LEU A 143 -6.27 20.26 -4.64
C LEU A 143 -5.69 19.40 -3.52
N GLY A 144 -6.06 19.64 -2.25
CA GLY A 144 -5.61 18.85 -1.13
C GLY A 144 -6.00 17.36 -1.25
N ARG A 145 -7.23 17.06 -1.76
CA ARG A 145 -7.65 15.68 -2.03
C ARG A 145 -6.83 15.06 -3.18
N LEU A 146 -6.60 15.80 -4.27
CA LEU A 146 -5.78 15.30 -5.38
C LEU A 146 -4.33 14.99 -4.93
N LEU A 147 -3.73 15.88 -4.13
CA LEU A 147 -2.42 15.65 -3.52
C LEU A 147 -2.44 14.40 -2.62
N GLY A 148 -3.45 14.28 -1.76
CA GLY A 148 -3.61 13.13 -0.87
C GLY A 148 -3.77 11.82 -1.63
N ASP A 149 -4.62 11.79 -2.66
CA ASP A 149 -4.85 10.59 -3.48
C ASP A 149 -3.59 10.18 -4.25
N GLY A 150 -2.86 11.16 -4.81
CA GLY A 150 -1.57 10.92 -5.45
C GLY A 150 -0.50 10.44 -4.48
N PHE A 151 -0.47 10.96 -3.25
CA PHE A 151 0.43 10.50 -2.18
C PHE A 151 0.11 9.06 -1.75
N LEU A 152 -1.16 8.73 -1.55
CA LEU A 152 -1.59 7.37 -1.21
C LEU A 152 -1.28 6.37 -2.34
N PHE A 153 -1.48 6.78 -3.60
CA PHE A 153 -1.06 5.98 -4.75
C PHE A 153 0.45 5.71 -4.71
N GLY A 154 1.23 6.75 -4.42
CA GLY A 154 2.67 6.60 -4.27
C GLY A 154 3.07 5.71 -3.08
N CYS A 155 2.38 5.79 -1.94
CA CYS A 155 2.62 4.86 -0.82
C CYS A 155 2.41 3.40 -1.23
N VAL A 156 1.33 3.09 -1.94
CA VAL A 156 1.10 1.73 -2.48
C VAL A 156 2.19 1.37 -3.49
N PHE A 157 2.56 2.29 -4.38
CA PHE A 157 3.65 2.08 -5.34
C PHE A 157 4.97 1.77 -4.64
N TRP A 158 5.35 2.50 -3.60
CA TRP A 158 6.58 2.30 -2.84
C TRP A 158 6.49 1.15 -1.81
N MET A 159 5.36 0.46 -1.74
CA MET A 159 5.19 -0.78 -0.98
C MET A 159 5.26 -2.00 -1.90
N LYS A 160 4.40 -2.03 -2.93
CA LYS A 160 4.33 -3.09 -3.94
C LYS A 160 3.63 -2.55 -5.20
N PHE A 161 4.39 -2.14 -6.22
CA PHE A 161 3.84 -1.44 -7.39
C PHE A 161 2.79 -2.25 -8.17
N THR A 162 2.81 -3.59 -8.09
CA THR A 162 1.81 -4.45 -8.74
C THR A 162 0.39 -4.24 -8.20
N LEU A 163 0.24 -3.66 -7.01
CA LEU A 163 -1.07 -3.36 -6.40
C LEU A 163 -1.69 -2.05 -6.93
N CYS A 164 -0.95 -1.25 -7.69
CA CYS A 164 -1.40 0.06 -8.15
C CYS A 164 -2.49 0.02 -9.23
N GLY A 165 -2.77 -1.13 -9.85
CA GLY A 165 -3.65 -1.22 -11.03
C GLY A 165 -5.05 -0.65 -10.79
N THR A 166 -5.75 -1.11 -9.76
CA THR A 166 -7.12 -0.66 -9.45
C THR A 166 -7.16 0.80 -9.01
N GLN A 167 -6.19 1.22 -8.20
CA GLN A 167 -6.08 2.59 -7.72
C GLN A 167 -5.74 3.54 -8.87
N GLY A 168 -4.79 3.17 -9.73
CA GLY A 168 -4.42 3.94 -10.93
C GLY A 168 -5.59 4.11 -11.90
N MET A 169 -6.40 3.05 -12.09
CA MET A 169 -7.61 3.14 -12.90
C MET A 169 -8.62 4.14 -12.31
N ALA A 170 -8.86 4.12 -11.00
CA ALA A 170 -9.78 5.06 -10.35
C ALA A 170 -9.29 6.52 -10.49
N LEU A 171 -7.98 6.77 -10.36
CA LEU A 171 -7.39 8.09 -10.54
C LEU A 171 -7.50 8.56 -12.00
N LEU A 172 -7.27 7.68 -12.98
CA LEU A 172 -7.45 7.99 -14.40
C LEU A 172 -8.91 8.35 -14.71
N LEU A 173 -9.86 7.54 -14.24
CA LEU A 173 -11.30 7.82 -14.41
C LEU A 173 -11.68 9.15 -13.74
N GLY A 174 -11.08 9.49 -12.59
CA GLY A 174 -11.23 10.79 -11.93
C GLY A 174 -10.75 11.96 -12.81
N CYS A 175 -9.60 11.80 -13.47
CA CYS A 175 -9.08 12.81 -14.42
C CYS A 175 -10.00 12.95 -15.65
N LEU A 176 -10.51 11.84 -16.20
CA LEU A 176 -11.44 11.87 -17.33
C LEU A 176 -12.76 12.54 -16.95
N LEU A 177 -13.29 12.26 -15.76
CA LEU A 177 -14.49 12.92 -15.23
C LEU A 177 -14.26 14.44 -15.08
N ALA A 178 -13.08 14.83 -14.59
CA ALA A 178 -12.71 16.27 -14.50
C ALA A 178 -12.60 16.91 -15.88
N ALA A 179 -12.13 16.16 -16.89
CA ALA A 179 -12.11 16.61 -18.29
C ALA A 179 -13.51 16.82 -18.86
N GLN A 180 -14.42 15.88 -18.61
CA GLN A 180 -15.82 16.00 -19.05
C GLN A 180 -16.52 17.23 -18.45
N ARG A 181 -16.23 17.56 -17.18
CA ARG A 181 -16.88 18.65 -16.47
C ARG A 181 -16.25 20.03 -16.73
N ASN A 182 -14.93 20.10 -16.90
CA ASN A 182 -14.17 21.36 -16.94
C ASN A 182 -13.18 21.43 -18.11
N GLY A 183 -13.34 20.59 -19.13
CA GLY A 183 -12.45 20.51 -20.28
C GLY A 183 -11.00 20.14 -19.95
N ALA A 184 -10.09 20.44 -20.84
CA ALA A 184 -8.66 20.15 -20.70
C ALA A 184 -8.05 20.74 -19.40
N LYS A 185 -8.52 21.91 -18.97
CA LYS A 185 -8.08 22.55 -17.71
C LYS A 185 -8.37 21.67 -16.50
N GLY A 186 -9.55 21.03 -16.46
CA GLY A 186 -9.93 20.11 -15.39
C GLY A 186 -9.03 18.88 -15.37
N PHE A 187 -8.75 18.31 -16.53
CA PHE A 187 -7.85 17.15 -16.69
C PHE A 187 -6.45 17.46 -16.15
N PHE A 188 -5.80 18.50 -16.70
CA PHE A 188 -4.41 18.83 -16.33
C PHE A 188 -4.26 19.28 -14.88
N ARG A 189 -5.28 19.95 -14.31
CA ARG A 189 -5.29 20.28 -12.88
C ARG A 189 -5.34 19.02 -12.02
N SER A 190 -6.18 18.05 -12.38
CA SER A 190 -6.30 16.80 -11.62
C SER A 190 -5.03 15.96 -11.76
N LEU A 191 -4.55 15.76 -12.97
CA LEU A 191 -3.31 15.04 -13.23
C LEU A 191 -2.10 15.66 -12.52
N GLY A 192 -1.96 17.00 -12.61
CA GLY A 192 -0.87 17.73 -11.93
C GLY A 192 -0.91 17.58 -10.41
N GLY A 193 -2.11 17.65 -9.80
CA GLY A 193 -2.26 17.43 -8.36
C GLY A 193 -1.90 16.00 -7.94
N LEU A 194 -2.35 15.00 -8.70
CA LEU A 194 -2.02 13.59 -8.45
C LEU A 194 -0.52 13.32 -8.62
N LEU A 195 0.11 13.82 -9.69
CA LEU A 195 1.54 13.66 -9.92
C LEU A 195 2.37 14.34 -8.83
N LEU A 196 1.98 15.53 -8.39
CA LEU A 196 2.67 16.21 -7.29
C LEU A 196 2.55 15.40 -5.99
N GLY A 197 1.37 14.85 -5.68
CA GLY A 197 1.18 13.95 -4.55
C GLY A 197 2.08 12.71 -4.62
N PHE A 198 2.16 12.08 -5.79
CA PHE A 198 3.06 10.95 -6.04
C PHE A 198 4.53 11.33 -5.82
N LEU A 199 4.98 12.45 -6.37
CA LEU A 199 6.36 12.93 -6.17
C LEU A 199 6.68 13.22 -4.70
N LEU A 200 5.71 13.77 -3.94
CA LEU A 200 5.85 13.98 -2.50
C LEU A 200 6.05 12.66 -1.75
N SER A 201 5.39 11.57 -2.17
CA SER A 201 5.58 10.25 -1.57
C SER A 201 6.95 9.63 -1.88
N ALA A 202 7.58 10.02 -3.00
CA ALA A 202 8.91 9.57 -3.38
C ALA A 202 10.03 10.30 -2.62
N LEU A 203 9.75 11.51 -2.14
CA LEU A 203 10.76 12.39 -1.54
C LEU A 203 11.53 11.77 -0.37
N PRO A 204 10.89 11.09 0.62
CA PRO A 204 11.62 10.43 1.70
C PRO A 204 12.64 9.40 1.17
N TRP A 205 12.30 8.66 0.14
CA TRP A 205 13.15 7.63 -0.46
C TRP A 205 14.32 8.22 -1.24
N LEU A 206 14.06 9.28 -2.01
CA LEU A 206 15.09 10.03 -2.70
C LEU A 206 16.12 10.60 -1.72
N ILE A 207 15.66 11.16 -0.60
CA ILE A 207 16.53 11.69 0.45
C ILE A 207 17.30 10.55 1.12
N TYR A 208 16.61 9.49 1.57
CA TYR A 208 17.23 8.38 2.28
C TYR A 208 18.30 7.68 1.44
N PHE A 209 17.97 7.26 0.22
CA PHE A 209 18.93 6.58 -0.65
C PHE A 209 19.99 7.52 -1.23
N GLY A 210 19.63 8.80 -1.43
CA GLY A 210 20.61 9.82 -1.86
C GLY A 210 21.69 10.07 -0.83
N LEU A 211 21.31 10.27 0.43
CA LEU A 211 22.27 10.49 1.53
C LEU A 211 23.15 9.26 1.82
N ASN A 212 22.66 8.06 1.51
CA ASN A 212 23.39 6.82 1.70
C ASN A 212 24.14 6.32 0.45
N GLY A 213 24.12 7.07 -0.66
CA GLY A 213 24.76 6.68 -1.92
C GLY A 213 24.17 5.42 -2.57
N ALA A 214 22.91 5.08 -2.30
CA ALA A 214 22.25 3.84 -2.70
C ALA A 214 21.10 4.06 -3.70
N LEU A 215 21.03 5.22 -4.37
CA LEU A 215 19.97 5.51 -5.36
C LEU A 215 19.99 4.51 -6.53
N ALA A 216 21.16 4.17 -7.04
CA ALA A 216 21.29 3.23 -8.14
C ALA A 216 20.86 1.81 -7.73
N ASP A 217 21.23 1.37 -6.52
CA ASP A 217 20.85 0.07 -5.98
C ASP A 217 19.34 -0.03 -5.80
N TRP A 218 18.72 1.02 -5.23
CA TRP A 218 17.26 1.09 -5.07
C TRP A 218 16.52 1.03 -6.41
N LEU A 219 16.86 1.91 -7.37
CA LEU A 219 16.18 1.95 -8.67
C LEU A 219 16.41 0.66 -9.46
N LYS A 220 17.63 0.11 -9.41
CA LYS A 220 17.95 -1.16 -10.05
C LYS A 220 17.11 -2.29 -9.44
N THR A 221 17.18 -2.50 -8.13
CA THR A 221 16.52 -3.66 -7.50
C THR A 221 15.01 -3.50 -7.52
N TYR A 222 14.49 -2.33 -7.13
CA TYR A 222 13.05 -2.17 -7.00
C TYR A 222 12.32 -2.00 -8.34
N LEU A 223 12.90 -1.31 -9.31
CA LEU A 223 12.24 -1.09 -10.60
C LEU A 223 12.76 -2.03 -11.68
N TYR A 224 14.07 -2.01 -11.97
CA TYR A 224 14.61 -2.77 -13.09
C TYR A 224 14.51 -4.28 -12.89
N ASP A 225 14.98 -4.80 -11.76
CA ASP A 225 14.98 -6.25 -11.50
C ASP A 225 13.54 -6.80 -11.42
N ASN A 226 12.61 -6.06 -10.81
CA ASN A 226 11.20 -6.46 -10.76
C ASN A 226 10.50 -6.45 -12.12
N LEU A 227 10.78 -5.46 -12.98
CA LEU A 227 10.12 -5.34 -14.28
C LEU A 227 10.70 -6.29 -15.33
N PHE A 228 12.00 -6.54 -15.30
CA PHE A 228 12.70 -7.22 -16.39
C PHE A 228 13.29 -8.59 -16.01
N LEU A 229 13.67 -8.80 -14.76
CA LEU A 229 14.30 -10.06 -14.33
C LEU A 229 13.34 -10.96 -13.60
N TYR A 230 12.57 -10.44 -12.63
CA TYR A 230 11.67 -11.24 -11.82
C TYR A 230 10.48 -11.77 -12.66
N SER A 231 9.89 -10.93 -13.51
CA SER A 231 8.79 -11.34 -14.39
C SER A 231 9.21 -12.35 -15.46
N SER A 232 10.48 -12.33 -15.91
CA SER A 232 11.00 -13.30 -16.90
C SER A 232 11.34 -14.67 -16.29
N GLY A 233 11.59 -14.73 -14.98
CA GLY A 233 11.85 -15.99 -14.25
C GLY A 233 10.62 -16.88 -14.10
N GLU A 234 9.44 -16.30 -13.91
CA GLU A 234 8.18 -17.06 -13.84
C GLU A 234 7.67 -17.53 -15.22
N GLY A 235 7.97 -16.78 -16.29
CA GLY A 235 7.64 -17.18 -17.67
C GLY A 235 8.53 -18.29 -18.25
N GLY A 236 9.72 -18.52 -17.67
CA GLY A 236 10.66 -19.54 -18.12
C GLY A 236 10.22 -21.00 -17.83
N LEU A 237 9.25 -21.22 -16.94
CA LEU A 237 8.72 -22.56 -16.65
C LEU A 237 7.67 -23.03 -17.68
N PHE A 238 7.03 -22.12 -18.41
CA PHE A 238 6.01 -22.48 -19.43
C PHE A 238 6.59 -22.80 -20.82
N TRP A 239 7.89 -22.55 -21.07
CA TRP A 239 8.54 -22.80 -22.37
C TRP A 239 9.58 -23.92 -22.36
N ARG A 240 9.58 -24.77 -21.34
CA ARG A 240 10.38 -26.01 -21.29
C ARG A 240 9.48 -27.23 -21.11
N GLY A 241 8.49 -27.33 -21.99
CA GLY A 241 7.68 -28.53 -22.19
C GLY A 241 7.70 -28.91 -23.64
#